data_983a4c3820136e10a3c9cecc05fcf3cb
#
_entry.id   983a4c3820136e10a3c9cecc05fcf3cb
#
_cell.length_a   1.000
_cell.length_b   1.000
_cell.length_c   1.000
_cell.angle_alpha   90.00
_cell.angle_beta   90.00
_cell.angle_gamma   90.00
#
_symmetry.space_group_name_H-M   'P 1'
#
loop_
_entity.id
_entity.type
_entity.pdbx_description
1 polymer ?
#
loop_
_entity_poly.entity_id
_entity_poly.type
_entity_poly.pdbx_seq_one_letter_code
_entity_poly.pdbx_strand_id
1 'polypeptide(L)'
;LNGKSFKASFDVKNFLENLKKTQDLNPEDILLANELKLDLLSEIYVSRAALKLKKFLEENDIEIKHKNCLDIGSSTGGFVQILLENQALKITALDVGSNQLHPSLRANEKIILHENTDLRAFKSEEKFELVTCDVSFISLINLLYYVDNLALKEIILLFKPQFEVGKNIKRDKKGVLKDDKAILKARMDFEKECAKLSWLLKNTQKSSIKGKEGNVEYFYYYIKN
;
A
#
# COMPACT_ATOMS: atom_id res chain seq x y z
N LEU A 1 -31.96 -14.28 3.23
CA LEU A 1 -31.59 -13.11 4.03
C LEU A 1 -32.05 -11.86 3.30
N ASN A 2 -33.16 -11.29 3.76
CA ASN A 2 -33.78 -10.12 3.15
C ASN A 2 -32.96 -8.86 3.42
N GLY A 3 -32.69 -8.10 2.34
CA GLY A 3 -31.92 -6.87 2.31
C GLY A 3 -32.30 -5.83 3.35
N LYS A 4 -31.62 -5.86 4.48
CA LYS A 4 -31.53 -4.73 5.38
C LYS A 4 -30.14 -4.13 5.21
N SER A 5 -30.08 -2.95 4.58
CA SER A 5 -28.88 -2.14 4.56
C SER A 5 -28.46 -1.86 6.01
N PHE A 6 -27.32 -2.36 6.44
CA PHE A 6 -26.74 -1.99 7.71
C PHE A 6 -26.33 -0.52 7.65
N LYS A 7 -27.03 0.32 8.38
CA LYS A 7 -26.62 1.69 8.66
C LYS A 7 -25.64 1.67 9.83
N ALA A 8 -24.48 2.24 9.58
CA ALA A 8 -23.48 2.75 10.51
C ALA A 8 -22.28 1.83 10.81
N SER A 9 -21.09 2.40 10.59
CA SER A 9 -19.76 1.88 10.94
C SER A 9 -19.59 1.46 12.41
N PHE A 10 -20.46 1.94 13.29
CA PHE A 10 -20.45 1.63 14.72
C PHE A 10 -20.93 0.20 15.02
N ASP A 11 -21.93 -0.31 14.31
CA ASP A 11 -22.49 -1.64 14.55
C ASP A 11 -21.56 -2.76 14.10
N VAL A 12 -20.82 -2.53 13.02
CA VAL A 12 -19.85 -3.49 12.47
C VAL A 12 -18.68 -3.71 13.41
N LYS A 13 -18.16 -2.62 14.02
CA LYS A 13 -17.05 -2.70 14.97
C LYS A 13 -17.44 -3.50 16.23
N ASN A 14 -18.61 -3.22 16.79
CA ASN A 14 -19.15 -3.94 17.93
C ASN A 14 -19.46 -5.41 17.61
N PHE A 15 -19.96 -5.70 16.41
CA PHE A 15 -20.19 -7.07 15.95
C PHE A 15 -18.88 -7.86 15.83
N LEU A 16 -17.83 -7.28 15.24
CA LEU A 16 -16.52 -7.90 15.12
C LEU A 16 -15.81 -8.08 16.48
N GLU A 17 -16.02 -7.15 17.42
CA GLU A 17 -15.51 -7.29 18.79
C GLU A 17 -16.25 -8.38 19.58
N ASN A 18 -17.55 -8.53 19.35
CA ASN A 18 -18.34 -9.60 19.96
C ASN A 18 -17.98 -10.98 19.41
N LEU A 19 -17.70 -11.10 18.10
CA LEU A 19 -17.19 -12.34 17.48
C LEU A 19 -15.84 -12.77 18.06
N LYS A 20 -14.98 -11.83 18.47
CA LYS A 20 -13.69 -12.15 19.12
C LYS A 20 -13.83 -12.69 20.54
N LYS A 21 -14.97 -12.45 21.18
CA LYS A 21 -15.23 -12.86 22.57
C LYS A 21 -15.89 -14.23 22.69
N THR A 22 -16.38 -14.81 21.59
CA THR A 22 -16.99 -16.15 21.58
C THR A 22 -15.91 -17.21 21.41
N GLN A 23 -15.58 -17.92 22.47
CA GLN A 23 -14.56 -18.98 22.52
C GLN A 23 -14.98 -20.31 21.86
N ASP A 24 -16.20 -20.43 21.29
CA ASP A 24 -16.78 -21.68 20.81
C ASP A 24 -17.22 -21.66 19.34
N LEU A 25 -16.48 -20.98 18.47
CA LEU A 25 -16.76 -21.00 17.04
C LEU A 25 -16.17 -22.26 16.38
N ASN A 26 -17.00 -23.01 15.65
CA ASN A 26 -16.52 -24.11 14.83
C ASN A 26 -15.75 -23.61 13.60
N PRO A 27 -14.98 -24.47 12.88
CA PRO A 27 -14.18 -24.05 11.74
C PRO A 27 -14.97 -23.38 10.60
N GLU A 28 -16.24 -23.77 10.40
CA GLU A 28 -17.11 -23.19 9.38
C GLU A 28 -17.57 -21.78 9.78
N ASP A 29 -17.87 -21.55 11.06
CA ASP A 29 -18.20 -20.21 11.58
C ASP A 29 -17.01 -19.27 11.51
N ILE A 30 -15.79 -19.78 11.74
CA ILE A 30 -14.56 -19.00 11.59
C ILE A 30 -14.34 -18.61 10.12
N LEU A 31 -14.59 -19.52 9.19
CA LEU A 31 -14.47 -19.25 7.75
C LEU A 31 -15.49 -18.20 7.32
N LEU A 32 -16.76 -18.38 7.69
CA LEU A 32 -17.83 -17.43 7.41
C LEU A 32 -17.58 -16.05 8.04
N ALA A 33 -17.09 -16.00 9.26
CA ALA A 33 -16.73 -14.75 9.93
C ALA A 33 -15.55 -14.04 9.23
N ASN A 34 -14.59 -14.80 8.70
CA ASN A 34 -13.49 -14.24 7.92
C ASN A 34 -13.94 -13.74 6.54
N GLU A 35 -14.86 -14.43 5.87
CA GLU A 35 -15.46 -13.98 4.62
C GLU A 35 -16.29 -12.72 4.83
N LEU A 36 -17.19 -12.70 5.83
CA LEU A 36 -17.96 -11.51 6.20
C LEU A 36 -17.05 -10.33 6.58
N LYS A 37 -15.96 -10.59 7.29
CA LYS A 37 -14.98 -9.55 7.63
C LYS A 37 -14.30 -8.98 6.39
N LEU A 38 -13.97 -9.81 5.40
CA LEU A 38 -13.39 -9.36 4.13
C LEU A 38 -14.40 -8.54 3.32
N ASP A 39 -15.66 -8.95 3.28
CA ASP A 39 -16.72 -8.21 2.58
C ASP A 39 -16.99 -6.85 3.24
N LEU A 40 -17.10 -6.81 4.57
CA LEU A 40 -17.27 -5.57 5.32
C LEU A 40 -16.07 -4.62 5.18
N LEU A 41 -14.85 -5.15 5.14
CA LEU A 41 -13.66 -4.33 4.91
C LEU A 41 -13.62 -3.78 3.48
N SER A 42 -14.18 -4.51 2.49
CA SER A 42 -14.30 -4.02 1.11
C SER A 42 -15.34 -2.91 0.95
N GLU A 43 -16.31 -2.80 1.85
CA GLU A 43 -17.25 -1.65 1.91
C GLU A 43 -16.63 -0.40 2.53
N ILE A 44 -15.64 -0.58 3.42
CA ILE A 44 -14.97 0.53 4.12
C ILE A 44 -13.77 1.05 3.32
N TYR A 45 -13.01 0.16 2.71
CA TYR A 45 -11.77 0.51 2.03
C TYR A 45 -11.89 0.38 0.51
N VAL A 46 -11.48 1.42 -0.21
CA VAL A 46 -11.55 1.48 -1.67
C VAL A 46 -10.71 0.40 -2.37
N SER A 47 -9.76 -0.20 -1.67
CA SER A 47 -8.97 -1.34 -2.17
C SER A 47 -8.27 -2.11 -1.05
N ARG A 48 -7.82 -3.34 -1.37
CA ARG A 48 -6.99 -4.16 -0.48
C ARG A 48 -5.64 -3.52 -0.12
N ALA A 49 -5.14 -2.62 -0.97
CA ALA A 49 -3.91 -1.87 -0.72
C ALA A 49 -4.03 -1.00 0.55
N ALA A 50 -5.20 -0.43 0.82
CA ALA A 50 -5.47 0.31 2.04
C ALA A 50 -5.14 -0.50 3.30
N LEU A 51 -5.62 -1.75 3.37
CA LEU A 51 -5.37 -2.63 4.51
C LEU A 51 -3.89 -2.99 4.69
N LYS A 52 -3.13 -3.07 3.59
CA LYS A 52 -1.67 -3.32 3.67
C LYS A 52 -0.96 -2.16 4.35
N LEU A 53 -1.20 -0.93 3.86
CA LEU A 53 -0.56 0.27 4.40
C LEU A 53 -1.02 0.52 5.84
N LYS A 54 -2.34 0.43 6.10
CA LYS A 54 -2.90 0.62 7.45
C LYS A 54 -2.17 -0.23 8.47
N LYS A 55 -2.08 -1.53 8.22
CA LYS A 55 -1.42 -2.45 9.14
C LYS A 55 0.08 -2.16 9.29
N PHE A 56 0.75 -1.80 8.19
CA PHE A 56 2.15 -1.42 8.24
C PHE A 56 2.39 -0.18 9.12
N LEU A 57 1.57 0.85 9.01
CA LEU A 57 1.68 2.07 9.83
C LEU A 57 1.44 1.78 11.31
N GLU A 58 0.39 0.98 11.62
CA GLU A 58 0.06 0.59 13.00
C GLU A 58 1.18 -0.22 13.69
N GLU A 59 1.85 -1.12 12.93
CA GLU A 59 2.92 -1.98 13.47
C GLU A 59 4.27 -1.25 13.62
N ASN A 60 4.43 -0.08 13.01
CA ASN A 60 5.70 0.66 12.99
C ASN A 60 5.64 2.05 13.63
N ASP A 61 4.50 2.43 14.19
CA ASP A 61 4.27 3.73 14.84
C ASP A 61 4.72 4.92 13.97
N ILE A 62 4.32 4.88 12.68
CA ILE A 62 4.69 5.91 11.70
C ILE A 62 3.63 7.01 11.71
N GLU A 63 4.02 8.20 12.13
CA GLU A 63 3.13 9.37 12.16
C GLU A 63 2.98 9.99 10.77
N ILE A 64 1.72 10.20 10.34
CA ILE A 64 1.36 10.83 9.07
C ILE A 64 0.79 12.23 9.25
N LYS A 65 0.28 12.50 10.45
CA LYS A 65 -0.46 13.72 10.76
C LYS A 65 0.29 14.98 10.34
N HIS A 66 -0.44 15.86 9.64
CA HIS A 66 0.03 17.16 9.15
C HIS A 66 1.17 17.13 8.11
N LYS A 67 1.50 15.97 7.53
CA LYS A 67 2.50 15.87 6.47
C LYS A 67 1.92 16.13 5.08
N ASN A 68 2.73 16.76 4.22
CA ASN A 68 2.53 16.75 2.77
C ASN A 68 3.02 15.42 2.22
N CYS A 69 2.11 14.66 1.61
CA CYS A 69 2.37 13.31 1.13
C CYS A 69 2.30 13.23 -0.41
N LEU A 70 3.14 12.39 -0.98
CA LEU A 70 3.03 11.94 -2.37
C LEU A 70 2.74 10.44 -2.37
N ASP A 71 1.67 10.03 -3.05
CA ASP A 71 1.37 8.61 -3.29
C ASP A 71 1.57 8.26 -4.76
N ILE A 72 2.57 7.42 -5.05
CA ILE A 72 2.98 7.00 -6.37
C ILE A 72 2.36 5.64 -6.69
N GLY A 73 1.60 5.59 -7.80
CA GLY A 73 0.77 4.43 -8.15
C GLY A 73 -0.53 4.41 -7.34
N SER A 74 -1.18 5.57 -7.23
CA SER A 74 -2.36 5.74 -6.38
C SER A 74 -3.55 4.84 -6.76
N SER A 75 -3.68 4.46 -8.03
CA SER A 75 -4.73 3.56 -8.54
C SER A 75 -6.11 3.95 -7.98
N THR A 76 -6.85 3.01 -7.39
CA THR A 76 -8.16 3.28 -6.76
C THR A 76 -8.08 4.15 -5.50
N GLY A 77 -6.89 4.44 -4.99
CA GLY A 77 -6.68 5.33 -3.85
C GLY A 77 -6.56 4.61 -2.50
N GLY A 78 -6.16 3.34 -2.49
CA GLY A 78 -6.04 2.61 -1.23
C GLY A 78 -5.07 3.26 -0.24
N PHE A 79 -3.87 3.64 -0.69
CA PHE A 79 -2.90 4.34 0.16
C PHE A 79 -3.36 5.77 0.45
N VAL A 80 -3.91 6.47 -0.53
CA VAL A 80 -4.48 7.82 -0.38
C VAL A 80 -5.53 7.84 0.75
N GLN A 81 -6.44 6.87 0.79
CA GLN A 81 -7.45 6.76 1.84
C GLN A 81 -6.80 6.66 3.23
N ILE A 82 -5.79 5.82 3.39
CA ILE A 82 -5.10 5.65 4.68
C ILE A 82 -4.32 6.90 5.08
N LEU A 83 -3.68 7.58 4.14
CA LEU A 83 -3.03 8.86 4.42
C LEU A 83 -4.03 9.92 4.89
N LEU A 84 -5.23 9.99 4.29
CA LEU A 84 -6.32 10.86 4.75
C LEU A 84 -6.83 10.51 6.14
N GLU A 85 -7.09 9.23 6.41
CA GLU A 85 -7.54 8.72 7.71
C GLU A 85 -6.53 9.07 8.82
N ASN A 86 -5.23 9.07 8.50
CA ASN A 86 -4.15 9.47 9.41
C ASN A 86 -3.85 10.98 9.38
N GLN A 87 -4.81 11.79 8.91
CA GLN A 87 -4.76 13.26 8.98
C GLN A 87 -3.58 13.90 8.23
N ALA A 88 -3.16 13.35 7.08
CA ALA A 88 -2.25 14.04 6.19
C ALA A 88 -2.76 15.48 5.90
N LEU A 89 -1.84 16.43 5.79
CA LEU A 89 -2.19 17.81 5.47
C LEU A 89 -2.70 17.91 4.03
N LYS A 90 -1.95 17.33 3.10
CA LYS A 90 -2.20 17.35 1.66
C LYS A 90 -1.64 16.07 1.04
N ILE A 91 -2.30 15.55 0.03
CA ILE A 91 -1.88 14.33 -0.65
C ILE A 91 -1.85 14.59 -2.15
N THR A 92 -0.69 14.47 -2.75
CA THR A 92 -0.56 14.39 -4.21
C THR A 92 -0.65 12.93 -4.61
N ALA A 93 -1.71 12.58 -5.35
CA ALA A 93 -1.96 11.23 -5.84
C ALA A 93 -1.54 11.14 -7.31
N LEU A 94 -0.53 10.31 -7.61
CA LEU A 94 0.08 10.18 -8.93
C LEU A 94 -0.16 8.79 -9.50
N ASP A 95 -0.69 8.69 -10.72
CA ASP A 95 -0.87 7.43 -11.42
C ASP A 95 -0.72 7.58 -12.94
N VAL A 96 -0.19 6.56 -13.60
CA VAL A 96 -0.10 6.50 -15.07
C VAL A 96 -1.44 6.17 -15.73
N GLY A 97 -2.37 5.59 -14.99
CA GLY A 97 -3.72 5.27 -15.44
C GLY A 97 -4.63 6.49 -15.44
N SER A 98 -5.80 6.34 -16.02
CA SER A 98 -6.84 7.36 -16.05
C SER A 98 -8.12 6.87 -15.38
N ASN A 99 -8.85 7.79 -14.75
CA ASN A 99 -10.12 7.53 -14.09
C ASN A 99 -10.08 6.38 -13.07
N GLN A 100 -8.95 6.22 -12.39
CA GLN A 100 -8.76 5.12 -11.44
C GLN A 100 -9.16 5.48 -10.03
N LEU A 101 -8.85 6.69 -9.58
CA LEU A 101 -9.11 7.10 -8.21
C LEU A 101 -10.61 7.01 -7.91
N HIS A 102 -10.95 6.37 -6.79
CA HIS A 102 -12.33 6.13 -6.37
C HIS A 102 -13.11 7.46 -6.26
N PRO A 103 -14.38 7.53 -6.71
CA PRO A 103 -15.16 8.77 -6.69
C PRO A 103 -15.24 9.45 -5.33
N SER A 104 -15.32 8.68 -4.23
CA SER A 104 -15.37 9.23 -2.88
C SER A 104 -14.10 10.01 -2.47
N LEU A 105 -12.97 9.74 -3.12
CA LEU A 105 -11.70 10.42 -2.85
C LEU A 105 -11.47 11.62 -3.77
N ARG A 106 -12.00 11.58 -5.00
CA ARG A 106 -11.79 12.65 -6.00
C ARG A 106 -12.26 14.02 -5.57
N ALA A 107 -13.33 14.09 -4.78
CA ALA A 107 -13.92 15.35 -4.33
C ALA A 107 -13.27 15.92 -3.07
N ASN A 108 -12.27 15.24 -2.51
CA ASN A 108 -11.63 15.70 -1.28
C ASN A 108 -10.59 16.79 -1.58
N GLU A 109 -10.76 17.97 -0.99
CA GLU A 109 -9.92 19.15 -1.19
C GLU A 109 -8.45 18.98 -0.81
N LYS A 110 -8.15 17.99 0.03
CA LYS A 110 -6.77 17.65 0.42
C LYS A 110 -6.03 16.83 -0.63
N ILE A 111 -6.74 16.33 -1.66
CA ILE A 111 -6.15 15.48 -2.70
C ILE A 111 -5.89 16.31 -3.96
N ILE A 112 -4.64 16.31 -4.41
CA ILE A 112 -4.25 16.79 -5.74
C ILE A 112 -4.00 15.58 -6.61
N LEU A 113 -4.84 15.41 -7.63
CA LEU A 113 -4.82 14.24 -8.49
C LEU A 113 -4.06 14.49 -9.79
N HIS A 114 -3.06 13.65 -10.06
CA HIS A 114 -2.30 13.60 -11.31
C HIS A 114 -2.44 12.20 -11.93
N GLU A 115 -3.50 11.99 -12.70
CA GLU A 115 -3.68 10.80 -13.55
C GLU A 115 -3.01 10.99 -14.91
N ASN A 116 -2.83 9.91 -15.69
CA ASN A 116 -2.09 9.88 -16.96
C ASN A 116 -0.67 10.46 -16.83
N THR A 117 -0.07 10.32 -15.65
CA THR A 117 1.21 10.96 -15.35
C THR A 117 2.23 9.94 -14.88
N ASP A 118 3.29 9.78 -15.66
CA ASP A 118 4.44 8.95 -15.26
C ASP A 118 5.31 9.72 -14.27
N LEU A 119 5.73 9.05 -13.19
CA LEU A 119 6.62 9.63 -12.19
C LEU A 119 7.88 10.25 -12.81
N ARG A 120 8.39 9.64 -13.86
CA ARG A 120 9.62 10.09 -14.55
C ARG A 120 9.44 11.43 -15.29
N ALA A 121 8.20 11.78 -15.61
CA ALA A 121 7.81 13.05 -16.23
C ALA A 121 7.22 14.06 -15.21
N PHE A 122 6.84 13.59 -14.03
CA PHE A 122 6.25 14.43 -13.00
C PHE A 122 7.29 15.39 -12.43
N LYS A 123 6.90 16.65 -12.33
CA LYS A 123 7.73 17.72 -11.75
C LYS A 123 6.94 18.41 -10.65
N SER A 124 7.60 18.67 -9.54
CA SER A 124 7.07 19.45 -8.43
C SER A 124 8.15 20.39 -7.93
N GLU A 125 7.77 21.61 -7.63
CA GLU A 125 8.66 22.57 -6.95
C GLU A 125 8.75 22.26 -5.45
N GLU A 126 7.69 21.67 -4.89
CA GLU A 126 7.64 21.22 -3.49
C GLU A 126 8.15 19.79 -3.36
N LYS A 127 8.86 19.52 -2.28
CA LYS A 127 9.19 18.17 -1.85
C LYS A 127 8.17 17.68 -0.81
N PHE A 128 8.04 16.36 -0.71
CA PHE A 128 7.06 15.72 0.13
C PHE A 128 7.72 15.14 1.39
N GLU A 129 7.13 15.41 2.55
CA GLU A 129 7.62 14.91 3.84
C GLU A 129 7.52 13.39 3.92
N LEU A 130 6.49 12.82 3.29
CA LEU A 130 6.33 11.38 3.10
C LEU A 130 6.03 11.06 1.64
N VAL A 131 6.79 10.11 1.09
CA VAL A 131 6.49 9.49 -0.21
C VAL A 131 6.09 8.04 0.02
N THR A 132 4.91 7.65 -0.45
CA THR A 132 4.47 6.24 -0.54
C THR A 132 4.51 5.78 -1.99
N CYS A 133 4.80 4.48 -2.22
CA CYS A 133 4.86 3.94 -3.58
C CYS A 133 4.36 2.49 -3.62
N ASP A 134 3.28 2.27 -4.38
CA ASP A 134 2.68 0.95 -4.65
C ASP A 134 2.50 0.74 -6.17
N VAL A 135 3.59 0.69 -6.92
CA VAL A 135 3.55 0.50 -8.38
C VAL A 135 3.56 -0.97 -8.78
N SER A 136 3.08 -1.25 -10.00
CA SER A 136 3.08 -2.58 -10.61
C SER A 136 3.69 -2.55 -12.01
N PHE A 137 4.23 -3.67 -12.46
CA PHE A 137 4.78 -3.88 -13.81
C PHE A 137 6.05 -3.08 -14.13
N ILE A 138 6.66 -2.46 -13.13
CA ILE A 138 7.93 -1.76 -13.22
C ILE A 138 8.77 -2.09 -11.98
N SER A 139 10.11 -2.15 -12.15
CA SER A 139 11.02 -2.29 -11.02
C SER A 139 11.12 -0.97 -10.26
N LEU A 140 11.06 -1.02 -8.93
CA LEU A 140 11.28 0.12 -8.05
C LEU A 140 12.66 0.76 -8.27
N ILE A 141 13.69 -0.05 -8.59
CA ILE A 141 15.04 0.44 -8.84
C ILE A 141 15.03 1.53 -9.93
N ASN A 142 14.20 1.38 -10.96
CA ASN A 142 14.09 2.36 -12.04
C ASN A 142 13.44 3.68 -11.62
N LEU A 143 12.83 3.72 -10.44
CA LEU A 143 12.09 4.87 -9.92
C LEU A 143 12.81 5.56 -8.76
N LEU A 144 13.81 4.93 -8.16
CA LEU A 144 14.47 5.43 -6.94
C LEU A 144 15.00 6.86 -7.09
N TYR A 145 15.63 7.17 -8.22
CA TYR A 145 16.14 8.52 -8.49
C TYR A 145 15.03 9.59 -8.46
N TYR A 146 13.87 9.27 -9.04
CA TYR A 146 12.73 10.20 -9.07
C TYR A 146 12.07 10.33 -7.72
N VAL A 147 11.95 9.23 -6.97
CA VAL A 147 11.49 9.24 -5.58
C VAL A 147 12.42 10.09 -4.73
N ASP A 148 13.74 9.92 -4.87
CA ASP A 148 14.73 10.70 -4.13
C ASP A 148 14.60 12.21 -4.37
N ASN A 149 14.42 12.62 -5.61
CA ASN A 149 14.27 14.03 -5.94
C ASN A 149 13.01 14.66 -5.32
N LEU A 150 11.95 13.90 -5.12
CA LEU A 150 10.67 14.37 -4.59
C LEU A 150 10.55 14.21 -3.07
N ALA A 151 11.24 13.22 -2.49
CA ALA A 151 11.18 12.98 -1.05
C ALA A 151 12.01 14.01 -0.27
N LEU A 152 11.40 14.57 0.78
CA LEU A 152 12.10 15.42 1.75
C LEU A 152 12.70 14.57 2.86
N LYS A 153 11.95 13.61 3.41
CA LYS A 153 12.36 12.90 4.62
C LYS A 153 12.00 11.42 4.64
N GLU A 154 10.75 11.06 4.48
CA GLU A 154 10.26 9.71 4.73
C GLU A 154 9.80 9.03 3.45
N ILE A 155 10.11 7.73 3.31
CA ILE A 155 9.80 6.97 2.10
C ILE A 155 9.30 5.59 2.51
N ILE A 156 8.09 5.23 2.07
CA ILE A 156 7.50 3.90 2.25
C ILE A 156 7.28 3.28 0.88
N LEU A 157 7.94 2.16 0.61
CA LEU A 157 7.87 1.47 -0.67
C LEU A 157 7.29 0.07 -0.48
N LEU A 158 6.35 -0.33 -1.33
CA LEU A 158 5.86 -1.70 -1.41
C LEU A 158 6.62 -2.45 -2.49
N PHE A 159 7.65 -3.18 -2.07
CA PHE A 159 8.49 -4.01 -2.95
C PHE A 159 7.74 -5.27 -3.36
N LYS A 160 7.65 -5.49 -4.65
CA LYS A 160 6.95 -6.62 -5.26
C LYS A 160 7.94 -7.52 -5.99
N PRO A 161 8.40 -8.62 -5.38
CA PRO A 161 9.43 -9.47 -5.97
C PRO A 161 9.16 -9.89 -7.41
N GLN A 162 7.89 -10.09 -7.78
CA GLN A 162 7.49 -10.50 -9.13
C GLN A 162 7.86 -9.49 -10.24
N PHE A 163 8.12 -8.23 -9.89
CA PHE A 163 8.54 -7.18 -10.83
C PHE A 163 10.04 -6.84 -10.72
N GLU A 164 10.73 -7.41 -9.72
CA GLU A 164 12.14 -7.14 -9.44
C GLU A 164 13.08 -8.27 -9.89
N VAL A 165 12.61 -9.52 -9.80
CA VAL A 165 13.39 -10.67 -10.25
C VAL A 165 13.33 -10.81 -11.77
N GLY A 166 14.26 -10.77 -12.56
CA GLY A 166 14.24 -10.86 -14.02
C GLY A 166 13.19 -11.83 -14.62
N LYS A 167 12.93 -11.69 -15.90
CA LYS A 167 11.90 -12.45 -16.63
C LYS A 167 12.15 -13.97 -16.65
N ASN A 168 13.41 -14.39 -16.50
CA ASN A 168 13.82 -15.79 -16.59
C ASN A 168 13.57 -16.61 -15.31
N ILE A 169 13.17 -15.98 -14.22
CA ILE A 169 12.86 -16.68 -12.97
C ILE A 169 11.49 -17.33 -13.08
N LYS A 170 11.46 -18.66 -12.79
CA LYS A 170 10.27 -19.49 -12.93
C LYS A 170 9.14 -19.03 -11.99
N ARG A 171 7.96 -18.92 -12.57
CA ARG A 171 6.69 -18.61 -11.87
C ARG A 171 5.74 -19.79 -12.01
N ASP A 172 4.85 -19.97 -11.06
CA ASP A 172 3.77 -20.94 -11.21
C ASP A 172 2.70 -20.45 -12.25
N LYS A 173 1.65 -21.26 -12.47
CA LYS A 173 0.59 -20.96 -13.44
C LYS A 173 -0.18 -19.65 -13.14
N LYS A 174 -0.11 -19.15 -11.90
CA LYS A 174 -0.71 -17.90 -11.46
C LYS A 174 0.27 -16.72 -11.45
N GLY A 175 1.53 -16.93 -11.89
CA GLY A 175 2.57 -15.90 -11.86
C GLY A 175 3.22 -15.72 -10.48
N VAL A 176 3.00 -16.64 -9.55
CA VAL A 176 3.57 -16.57 -8.20
C VAL A 176 5.01 -17.07 -8.21
N LEU A 177 5.90 -16.29 -7.62
CA LEU A 177 7.30 -16.66 -7.39
C LEU A 177 7.42 -17.64 -6.24
N LYS A 178 8.24 -18.68 -6.45
CA LYS A 178 8.59 -19.70 -5.42
C LYS A 178 10.10 -19.84 -5.22
N ASP A 179 10.90 -19.02 -5.89
CA ASP A 179 12.35 -19.03 -5.78
C ASP A 179 12.80 -18.03 -4.71
N ASP A 180 12.92 -18.51 -3.47
CA ASP A 180 13.31 -17.68 -2.32
C ASP A 180 14.72 -17.10 -2.50
N LYS A 181 15.64 -17.78 -3.20
CA LYS A 181 16.99 -17.26 -3.46
C LYS A 181 16.94 -16.07 -4.42
N ALA A 182 16.14 -16.17 -5.47
CA ALA A 182 15.95 -15.07 -6.41
C ALA A 182 15.27 -13.85 -5.72
N ILE A 183 14.27 -14.10 -4.88
CA ILE A 183 13.61 -13.07 -4.09
C ILE A 183 14.60 -12.38 -3.15
N LEU A 184 15.39 -13.15 -2.41
CA LEU A 184 16.38 -12.60 -1.50
C LEU A 184 17.42 -11.76 -2.25
N LYS A 185 17.94 -12.27 -3.37
CA LYS A 185 18.88 -11.53 -4.21
C LYS A 185 18.30 -10.20 -4.69
N ALA A 186 17.06 -10.19 -5.22
CA ALA A 186 16.41 -8.98 -5.69
C ALA A 186 16.22 -7.95 -4.56
N ARG A 187 15.90 -8.40 -3.35
CA ARG A 187 15.82 -7.53 -2.17
C ARG A 187 17.17 -6.92 -1.80
N MET A 188 18.23 -7.72 -1.79
CA MET A 188 19.59 -7.23 -1.51
C MET A 188 20.06 -6.24 -2.57
N ASP A 189 19.81 -6.50 -3.85
CA ASP A 189 20.14 -5.59 -4.94
C ASP A 189 19.38 -4.27 -4.79
N PHE A 190 18.08 -4.31 -4.46
CA PHE A 190 17.26 -3.12 -4.19
C PHE A 190 17.77 -2.32 -2.98
N GLU A 191 18.03 -2.96 -1.86
CA GLU A 191 18.56 -2.31 -0.65
C GLU A 191 19.91 -1.63 -0.93
N LYS A 192 20.76 -2.25 -1.74
CA LYS A 192 22.04 -1.67 -2.18
C LYS A 192 21.83 -0.41 -3.02
N GLU A 193 20.86 -0.39 -3.93
CA GLU A 193 20.57 0.82 -4.72
C GLU A 193 19.99 1.95 -3.83
N CYS A 194 19.13 1.64 -2.86
CA CYS A 194 18.66 2.61 -1.88
C CYS A 194 19.80 3.20 -1.04
N ALA A 195 20.77 2.36 -0.62
CA ALA A 195 21.93 2.79 0.13
C ALA A 195 22.83 3.77 -0.64
N LYS A 196 22.93 3.65 -1.97
CA LYS A 196 23.65 4.62 -2.83
C LYS A 196 23.04 6.04 -2.78
N LEU A 197 21.75 6.13 -2.48
CA LEU A 197 21.02 7.39 -2.31
C LEU A 197 21.13 7.93 -0.85
N SER A 198 21.94 7.29 -0.03
CA SER A 198 22.10 7.62 1.40
C SER A 198 20.79 7.48 2.20
N TRP A 199 19.87 6.62 1.78
CA TRP A 199 18.66 6.34 2.53
C TRP A 199 18.96 5.40 3.69
N LEU A 200 18.50 5.77 4.88
CA LEU A 200 18.63 4.95 6.08
C LEU A 200 17.42 4.02 6.21
N LEU A 201 17.64 2.72 6.09
CA LEU A 201 16.58 1.72 6.31
C LEU A 201 16.18 1.72 7.79
N LYS A 202 14.90 2.01 8.06
CA LYS A 202 14.32 1.97 9.40
C LYS A 202 13.65 0.64 9.69
N ASN A 203 12.87 0.15 8.72
CA ASN A 203 12.23 -1.14 8.84
C ASN A 203 11.97 -1.78 7.48
N THR A 204 11.93 -3.10 7.45
CA THR A 204 11.40 -3.90 6.34
C THR A 204 10.63 -5.09 6.89
N GLN A 205 9.44 -5.33 6.36
CA GLN A 205 8.61 -6.46 6.76
C GLN A 205 7.75 -6.99 5.62
N LYS A 206 7.34 -8.24 5.72
CA LYS A 206 6.35 -8.82 4.80
C LYS A 206 5.02 -8.10 4.95
N SER A 207 4.39 -7.75 3.83
CA SER A 207 3.01 -7.29 3.85
C SER A 207 2.11 -8.36 4.47
N SER A 208 1.22 -7.93 5.35
CA SER A 208 0.23 -8.83 5.99
C SER A 208 -0.75 -9.44 4.99
N ILE A 209 -0.93 -8.80 3.85
CA ILE A 209 -1.82 -9.23 2.76
C ILE A 209 -0.96 -9.46 1.52
N LYS A 210 -1.11 -10.64 0.92
CA LYS A 210 -0.45 -10.99 -0.34
C LYS A 210 -1.00 -10.18 -1.52
N GLY A 211 -0.19 -10.04 -2.56
CA GLY A 211 -0.63 -9.51 -3.85
C GLY A 211 -1.82 -10.30 -4.43
N LYS A 212 -2.47 -9.72 -5.44
CA LYS A 212 -3.70 -10.28 -6.04
C LYS A 212 -3.54 -11.75 -6.46
N GLU A 213 -2.42 -12.10 -7.04
CA GLU A 213 -2.13 -13.46 -7.52
C GLU A 213 -1.51 -14.37 -6.44
N GLY A 214 -1.25 -13.84 -5.24
CA GLY A 214 -0.72 -14.60 -4.11
C GLY A 214 0.78 -14.39 -3.83
N ASN A 215 1.46 -13.51 -4.57
CA ASN A 215 2.85 -13.15 -4.30
C ASN A 215 3.00 -12.49 -2.93
N VAL A 216 4.08 -12.83 -2.23
CA VAL A 216 4.49 -12.12 -1.02
C VAL A 216 5.11 -10.79 -1.43
N GLU A 217 4.72 -9.72 -0.77
CA GLU A 217 5.22 -8.37 -0.99
C GLU A 217 5.86 -7.88 0.31
N TYR A 218 6.76 -6.89 0.21
CA TYR A 218 7.51 -6.40 1.35
C TYR A 218 7.42 -4.89 1.43
N PHE A 219 7.10 -4.37 2.60
CA PHE A 219 7.27 -2.96 2.89
C PHE A 219 8.71 -2.65 3.25
N TYR A 220 9.17 -1.50 2.79
CA TYR A 220 10.42 -0.87 3.18
C TYR A 220 10.14 0.55 3.63
N TYR A 221 10.62 0.90 4.80
CA TYR A 221 10.56 2.25 5.36
C TYR A 221 11.95 2.83 5.50
N TYR A 222 12.18 3.92 4.81
CA TYR A 222 13.44 4.64 4.81
C TYR A 222 13.27 6.05 5.33
N ILE A 223 14.37 6.57 5.93
CA ILE A 223 14.54 7.99 6.18
C ILE A 223 15.64 8.48 5.25
N LYS A 224 15.39 9.59 4.59
CA LYS A 224 16.37 10.34 3.81
C LYS A 224 17.09 11.33 4.72
N ASN A 225 18.42 11.34 4.65
CA ASN A 225 19.27 12.28 5.39
C ASN A 225 19.45 13.58 4.62
#